data_162c51e42fdefa55a842c4b74d2d7bdf
#
_entry.id   162c51e42fdefa55a842c4b74d2d7bdf
#
_cell.length_a   1.000
_cell.length_b   1.000
_cell.length_c   1.000
_cell.angle_alpha   90.00
_cell.angle_beta   90.00
_cell.angle_gamma   90.00
#
_symmetry.space_group_name_H-M   'P 1'
#
loop_
_entity.id
_entity.type
_entity.pdbx_description
1 polymer ?
#
loop_
_entity_poly.entity_id
_entity_poly.type
_entity_poly.pdbx_seq_one_letter_code
_entity_poly.pdbx_strand_id
1 'polypeptide(L)'
;KLLKGGHSKPWFYNVTEPFFVWMTAAYENSLNAFLRVRWIAWVVMIGLIGVIYTLFKTGAIPSELAPLEDRGQMRISATAPEGATFDYMLNFTDEITRFIMKEIPEKERSAIYTITSPGFGNAGSNSGMIRVLLSDSNARRSQQAIVDALQPKVKKFPGAKSIVIQEPTLQTGQRGGGGLPVAFVVQGPNFEKLKKMMPQFMAKVRDSPKFEVSDINLKFTKPELRLEIDRAKAQNLGVSIQDVAQTLQLGLSGRRFGYFIMDGKQYQVIGQINRSLRNDVNDLKSLYVKNNRGDLIQL
;
A
#
# COMPACT_ATOMS: atom_id res chain seq x y z
N LYS A 1 -46.59 37.53 -45.15
CA LYS A 1 -46.47 38.87 -45.78
C LYS A 1 -45.59 39.86 -45.02
N LEU A 2 -44.39 39.50 -44.65
CA LEU A 2 -43.43 40.41 -43.98
C LEU A 2 -41.98 40.23 -44.43
N LEU A 3 -41.78 39.65 -45.62
CA LEU A 3 -40.45 39.63 -46.23
C LEU A 3 -40.53 40.37 -47.58
N LYS A 4 -40.46 41.70 -47.50
CA LYS A 4 -40.10 42.52 -48.62
C LYS A 4 -38.62 42.36 -48.90
N GLY A 5 -38.21 41.66 -49.92
CA GLY A 5 -36.89 41.63 -50.47
C GLY A 5 -36.43 43.03 -50.89
N GLY A 6 -35.88 43.78 -50.02
CA GLY A 6 -35.25 45.07 -50.34
C GLY A 6 -33.79 44.79 -50.78
N HIS A 7 -33.51 45.15 -52.03
CA HIS A 7 -32.25 44.93 -52.72
C HIS A 7 -31.08 45.86 -52.30
N SER A 8 -30.93 46.17 -51.06
CA SER A 8 -29.70 46.80 -50.58
C SER A 8 -28.96 45.86 -49.64
N LYS A 9 -27.98 45.15 -50.20
CA LYS A 9 -27.09 44.32 -49.40
C LYS A 9 -26.31 45.27 -48.46
N PRO A 10 -26.37 45.08 -47.15
CA PRO A 10 -25.60 45.94 -46.21
C PRO A 10 -24.11 45.79 -46.51
N TRP A 11 -23.34 46.87 -46.26
CA TRP A 11 -21.91 46.94 -46.52
C TRP A 11 -21.14 45.72 -45.95
N PHE A 12 -21.51 45.28 -44.79
CA PHE A 12 -20.92 44.10 -44.14
C PHE A 12 -21.11 42.82 -45.01
N TYR A 13 -22.24 42.65 -45.64
CA TYR A 13 -22.51 41.51 -46.54
C TYR A 13 -21.59 41.52 -47.76
N ASN A 14 -21.38 42.67 -48.37
CA ASN A 14 -20.51 42.80 -49.55
C ASN A 14 -19.04 42.54 -49.25
N VAL A 15 -18.59 42.77 -48.02
CA VAL A 15 -17.21 42.49 -47.56
C VAL A 15 -17.03 41.02 -47.20
N THR A 16 -18.03 40.40 -46.57
CA THR A 16 -17.93 39.02 -46.13
C THR A 16 -18.35 37.98 -47.15
N GLU A 17 -19.26 38.34 -48.09
CA GLU A 17 -19.75 37.42 -49.13
C GLU A 17 -18.63 36.79 -49.98
N PRO A 18 -17.60 37.52 -50.45
CA PRO A 18 -16.52 36.93 -51.23
C PRO A 18 -15.76 35.84 -50.48
N PHE A 19 -15.57 36.01 -49.17
CA PHE A 19 -14.93 35.01 -48.33
C PHE A 19 -15.75 33.74 -48.23
N PHE A 20 -17.05 33.86 -47.99
CA PHE A 20 -17.92 32.69 -47.90
C PHE A 20 -18.10 31.99 -49.25
N VAL A 21 -18.20 32.75 -50.35
CA VAL A 21 -18.24 32.18 -51.69
C VAL A 21 -16.97 31.42 -52.04
N TRP A 22 -15.79 32.00 -51.70
CA TRP A 22 -14.50 31.34 -51.89
C TRP A 22 -14.41 30.07 -51.04
N MET A 23 -14.81 30.14 -49.80
CA MET A 23 -14.80 28.99 -48.87
C MET A 23 -15.74 27.85 -49.40
N THR A 24 -16.93 28.21 -49.86
CA THR A 24 -17.89 27.25 -50.42
C THR A 24 -17.33 26.62 -51.70
N ALA A 25 -16.74 27.43 -52.62
CA ALA A 25 -16.11 26.93 -53.81
C ALA A 25 -14.90 26.03 -53.53
N ALA A 26 -14.08 26.41 -52.58
CA ALA A 26 -12.95 25.60 -52.14
C ALA A 26 -13.43 24.26 -51.55
N TYR A 27 -14.48 24.27 -50.71
CA TYR A 27 -15.12 23.06 -50.20
C TYR A 27 -15.70 22.17 -51.30
N GLU A 28 -16.50 22.75 -52.22
CA GLU A 28 -17.05 22.02 -53.36
C GLU A 28 -15.97 21.36 -54.24
N ASN A 29 -14.92 22.10 -54.57
CA ASN A 29 -13.81 21.58 -55.36
C ASN A 29 -13.07 20.45 -54.63
N SER A 30 -12.79 20.61 -53.36
CA SER A 30 -12.14 19.58 -52.54
C SER A 30 -13.01 18.33 -52.39
N LEU A 31 -14.32 18.51 -52.17
CA LEU A 31 -15.27 17.41 -52.04
C LEU A 31 -15.42 16.67 -53.39
N ASN A 32 -15.55 17.37 -54.52
CA ASN A 32 -15.62 16.76 -55.83
C ASN A 32 -14.33 15.99 -56.19
N ALA A 33 -13.17 16.53 -55.85
CA ALA A 33 -11.89 15.84 -56.01
C ALA A 33 -11.85 14.56 -55.16
N PHE A 34 -12.27 14.64 -53.90
CA PHE A 34 -12.32 13.50 -52.98
C PHE A 34 -13.32 12.41 -53.48
N LEU A 35 -14.52 12.81 -53.90
CA LEU A 35 -15.52 11.87 -54.39
C LEU A 35 -15.10 11.18 -55.70
N ARG A 36 -14.31 11.86 -56.55
CA ARG A 36 -13.75 11.29 -57.79
C ARG A 36 -12.77 10.16 -57.53
N VAL A 37 -12.04 10.22 -56.34
CA VAL A 37 -11.04 9.26 -55.95
C VAL A 37 -11.47 8.53 -54.66
N ARG A 38 -12.77 8.19 -54.56
CA ARG A 38 -13.40 7.60 -53.37
C ARG A 38 -12.71 6.36 -52.81
N TRP A 39 -11.93 5.65 -53.62
CA TRP A 39 -11.17 4.48 -53.12
C TRP A 39 -10.06 4.87 -52.15
N ILE A 40 -9.56 6.12 -52.17
CA ILE A 40 -8.59 6.63 -51.20
C ILE A 40 -9.14 6.55 -49.77
N ALA A 41 -10.44 6.71 -49.59
CA ALA A 41 -11.07 6.59 -48.28
C ALA A 41 -10.82 5.20 -47.66
N TRP A 42 -10.86 4.15 -48.47
CA TRP A 42 -10.56 2.79 -48.00
C TRP A 42 -9.10 2.63 -47.62
N VAL A 43 -8.17 3.20 -48.40
CA VAL A 43 -6.73 3.15 -48.08
C VAL A 43 -6.43 3.89 -46.78
N VAL A 44 -7.01 5.08 -46.60
CA VAL A 44 -6.87 5.86 -45.36
C VAL A 44 -7.48 5.11 -44.18
N MET A 45 -8.64 4.49 -44.33
CA MET A 45 -9.29 3.72 -43.27
C MET A 45 -8.46 2.50 -42.88
N ILE A 46 -7.96 1.74 -43.85
CA ILE A 46 -7.07 0.59 -43.58
C ILE A 46 -5.79 1.06 -42.96
N GLY A 47 -5.20 2.16 -43.39
CA GLY A 47 -4.04 2.78 -42.80
C GLY A 47 -4.26 3.16 -41.33
N LEU A 48 -5.37 3.81 -41.00
CA LEU A 48 -5.75 4.16 -39.64
C LEU A 48 -5.93 2.92 -38.75
N ILE A 49 -6.62 1.90 -39.26
CA ILE A 49 -6.78 0.62 -38.53
C ILE A 49 -5.40 -0.01 -38.28
N GLY A 50 -4.50 0.02 -39.28
CA GLY A 50 -3.12 -0.46 -39.10
C GLY A 50 -2.34 0.31 -38.05
N VAL A 51 -2.47 1.64 -38.01
CA VAL A 51 -1.85 2.49 -36.97
C VAL A 51 -2.43 2.15 -35.59
N ILE A 52 -3.73 2.06 -35.46
CA ILE A 52 -4.40 1.70 -34.21
C ILE A 52 -3.91 0.32 -33.73
N TYR A 53 -3.91 -0.66 -34.64
CA TYR A 53 -3.44 -2.01 -34.31
C TYR A 53 -1.98 -2.02 -33.83
N THR A 54 -1.09 -1.28 -34.50
CA THR A 54 0.32 -1.19 -34.10
C THR A 54 0.48 -0.49 -32.74
N LEU A 55 -0.26 0.58 -32.47
CA LEU A 55 -0.25 1.28 -31.18
C LEU A 55 -0.67 0.36 -30.02
N PHE A 56 -1.71 -0.45 -30.23
CA PHE A 56 -2.12 -1.43 -29.20
C PHE A 56 -1.10 -2.57 -29.03
N LYS A 57 -0.57 -3.09 -30.15
CA LYS A 57 0.39 -4.21 -30.11
C LYS A 57 1.73 -3.83 -29.52
N THR A 58 2.22 -2.64 -29.79
CA THR A 58 3.49 -2.14 -29.24
C THR A 58 3.40 -1.66 -27.79
N GLY A 59 2.18 -1.57 -27.24
CA GLY A 59 1.98 -1.03 -25.90
C GLY A 59 2.34 0.46 -25.77
N ALA A 60 2.37 1.18 -26.91
CA ALA A 60 2.67 2.62 -26.92
C ALA A 60 1.59 3.46 -26.24
N ILE A 61 0.38 2.91 -26.12
CA ILE A 61 -0.70 3.50 -25.32
C ILE A 61 -0.71 2.77 -23.97
N PRO A 62 -0.28 3.41 -22.87
CA PRO A 62 -0.41 2.84 -21.55
C PRO A 62 -1.89 2.61 -21.23
N SER A 63 -2.21 1.40 -20.76
CA SER A 63 -3.57 1.05 -20.32
C SER A 63 -3.60 1.10 -18.81
N GLU A 64 -4.29 2.08 -18.27
CA GLU A 64 -4.53 2.24 -16.83
C GLU A 64 -6.03 2.19 -16.55
N LEU A 65 -6.42 1.58 -15.43
CA LEU A 65 -7.82 1.51 -15.03
C LEU A 65 -8.35 2.91 -14.66
N ALA A 66 -7.53 3.70 -14.00
CA ALA A 66 -7.72 5.12 -13.75
C ALA A 66 -6.35 5.77 -13.50
N PRO A 67 -6.10 6.97 -14.03
CA PRO A 67 -4.87 7.69 -13.73
C PRO A 67 -4.79 8.03 -12.24
N LEU A 68 -3.56 8.10 -11.72
CA LEU A 68 -3.32 8.54 -10.35
C LEU A 68 -3.65 10.04 -10.24
N GLU A 69 -4.62 10.34 -9.40
CA GLU A 69 -5.01 11.72 -9.10
C GLU A 69 -4.16 12.30 -7.98
N ASP A 70 -3.91 13.60 -8.03
CA ASP A 70 -3.32 14.34 -6.93
C ASP A 70 -4.35 14.56 -5.82
N ARG A 71 -4.40 13.65 -4.85
CA ARG A 71 -5.33 13.68 -3.72
C ARG A 71 -4.77 14.39 -2.49
N GLY A 72 -3.59 15.00 -2.62
CA GLY A 72 -2.94 15.68 -1.51
C GLY A 72 -2.53 14.75 -0.38
N GLN A 73 -2.37 13.45 -0.64
CA GLN A 73 -1.96 12.49 0.39
C GLN A 73 -1.12 11.35 -0.17
N MET A 74 -0.12 10.95 0.60
CA MET A 74 0.68 9.78 0.30
C MET A 74 0.94 8.98 1.57
N ARG A 75 1.27 7.72 1.41
CA ARG A 75 1.58 6.79 2.49
C ARG A 75 2.97 6.21 2.29
N ILE A 76 3.76 6.20 3.33
CA ILE A 76 5.01 5.46 3.38
C ILE A 76 4.77 4.21 4.22
N SER A 77 5.01 3.04 3.63
CA SER A 77 4.94 1.77 4.32
C SER A 77 6.36 1.29 4.60
N ALA A 78 6.64 1.00 5.85
CA ALA A 78 7.94 0.52 6.32
C ALA A 78 7.80 -0.87 6.93
N THR A 79 8.70 -1.78 6.57
CA THR A 79 8.74 -3.14 7.11
C THR A 79 10.18 -3.47 7.49
N ALA A 80 10.42 -3.62 8.79
CA ALA A 80 11.69 -4.05 9.35
C ALA A 80 11.88 -5.58 9.19
N PRO A 81 13.09 -6.11 9.39
CA PRO A 81 13.33 -7.54 9.43
C PRO A 81 12.41 -8.27 10.41
N GLU A 82 12.13 -9.54 10.13
CA GLU A 82 11.34 -10.37 11.03
C GLU A 82 12.05 -10.50 12.39
N GLY A 83 11.25 -10.39 13.46
CA GLY A 83 11.78 -10.35 14.82
C GLY A 83 12.11 -8.95 15.35
N ALA A 84 12.02 -7.91 14.52
CA ALA A 84 12.14 -6.53 15.01
C ALA A 84 11.05 -6.23 16.05
N THR A 85 11.47 -5.62 17.16
CA THR A 85 10.58 -5.27 18.26
C THR A 85 9.77 -4.03 17.97
N PHE A 86 8.72 -3.80 18.75
CA PHE A 86 7.94 -2.57 18.70
C PHE A 86 8.81 -1.32 18.91
N ASP A 87 9.74 -1.36 19.88
CA ASP A 87 10.61 -0.21 20.19
C ASP A 87 11.57 0.09 19.04
N TYR A 88 12.07 -0.95 18.37
CA TYR A 88 12.87 -0.78 17.16
C TYR A 88 12.07 -0.03 16.08
N MET A 89 10.82 -0.48 15.83
CA MET A 89 9.96 0.16 14.85
C MET A 89 9.53 1.58 15.25
N LEU A 90 9.33 1.82 16.55
CA LEU A 90 9.00 3.16 17.05
C LEU A 90 10.13 4.13 16.75
N ASN A 91 11.36 3.77 17.13
CA ASN A 91 12.54 4.59 16.88
C ASN A 91 12.75 4.80 15.37
N PHE A 92 12.61 3.74 14.57
CA PHE A 92 12.73 3.83 13.11
C PHE A 92 11.67 4.77 12.51
N THR A 93 10.40 4.63 12.91
CA THR A 93 9.33 5.49 12.40
C THR A 93 9.52 6.94 12.78
N ASP A 94 10.07 7.22 13.96
CA ASP A 94 10.41 8.58 14.38
C ASP A 94 11.57 9.17 13.55
N GLU A 95 12.61 8.37 13.30
CA GLU A 95 13.76 8.82 12.50
C GLU A 95 13.38 9.11 11.04
N ILE A 96 12.66 8.18 10.39
CA ILE A 96 12.24 8.37 9.01
C ILE A 96 11.22 9.51 8.91
N THR A 97 10.37 9.73 9.92
CA THR A 97 9.44 10.86 9.94
C THR A 97 10.19 12.19 10.00
N ARG A 98 11.23 12.30 10.85
CA ARG A 98 12.09 13.50 10.88
C ARG A 98 12.80 13.70 9.54
N PHE A 99 13.24 12.64 8.89
CA PHE A 99 13.83 12.70 7.57
C PHE A 99 12.82 13.23 6.53
N ILE A 100 11.59 12.69 6.50
CA ILE A 100 10.51 13.13 5.60
C ILE A 100 10.16 14.61 5.86
N MET A 101 10.15 15.04 7.12
CA MET A 101 9.92 16.44 7.49
C MET A 101 10.95 17.40 6.91
N LYS A 102 12.21 16.96 6.73
CA LYS A 102 13.26 17.75 6.09
C LYS A 102 13.12 17.80 4.57
N GLU A 103 12.68 16.68 3.97
CA GLU A 103 12.54 16.56 2.52
C GLU A 103 11.29 17.25 1.96
N ILE A 104 10.22 17.30 2.75
CA ILE A 104 8.98 17.98 2.40
C ILE A 104 8.85 19.23 3.27
N PRO A 105 9.08 20.43 2.70
CA PRO A 105 8.97 21.68 3.43
C PRO A 105 7.58 21.86 4.07
N GLU A 106 7.52 22.62 5.15
CA GLU A 106 6.28 22.89 5.88
C GLU A 106 5.18 23.51 5.00
N LYS A 107 5.56 24.31 4.02
CA LYS A 107 4.65 24.91 3.03
C LYS A 107 3.92 23.85 2.17
N GLU A 108 4.57 22.71 1.92
CA GLU A 108 4.04 21.66 1.05
C GLU A 108 3.26 20.58 1.81
N ARG A 109 3.32 20.58 3.15
CA ARG A 109 2.64 19.59 4.00
C ARG A 109 1.67 20.24 4.97
N SER A 110 0.53 19.61 5.17
CA SER A 110 -0.48 20.01 6.16
C SER A 110 -0.30 19.24 7.47
N ALA A 111 -0.08 17.92 7.38
CA ALA A 111 0.12 17.06 8.55
C ALA A 111 0.90 15.79 8.21
N ILE A 112 1.51 15.19 9.23
CA ILE A 112 2.11 13.85 9.16
C ILE A 112 1.57 13.02 10.30
N TYR A 113 1.05 11.83 9.99
CA TYR A 113 0.59 10.84 10.96
C TYR A 113 1.47 9.61 10.89
N THR A 114 1.95 9.17 12.03
CA THR A 114 2.76 7.97 12.16
C THR A 114 2.00 6.91 12.96
N ILE A 115 1.94 5.70 12.43
CA ILE A 115 1.33 4.55 13.09
C ILE A 115 2.38 3.44 13.12
N THR A 116 2.86 3.15 14.31
CA THR A 116 3.78 2.03 14.55
C THR A 116 2.98 0.79 14.89
N SER A 117 3.27 -0.34 14.26
CA SER A 117 2.58 -1.62 14.47
C SER A 117 1.06 -1.48 14.34
N PRO A 118 0.53 -1.16 13.16
CA PRO A 118 -0.87 -0.76 12.98
C PRO A 118 -1.92 -1.80 13.41
N GLY A 119 -1.51 -3.05 13.66
CA GLY A 119 -2.39 -4.09 14.22
C GLY A 119 -3.55 -4.55 13.32
N PHE A 120 -3.68 -4.03 12.10
CA PHE A 120 -4.69 -4.44 11.15
C PHE A 120 -4.08 -5.11 9.92
N GLY A 121 -4.78 -6.06 9.35
CA GLY A 121 -4.28 -6.91 8.28
C GLY A 121 -3.21 -7.89 8.82
N ASN A 122 -2.18 -8.12 8.02
CA ASN A 122 -1.04 -8.97 8.37
C ASN A 122 0.13 -8.18 8.98
N ALA A 123 -0.12 -6.97 9.46
CA ALA A 123 0.90 -6.09 10.01
C ALA A 123 1.37 -6.58 11.39
N GLY A 124 2.62 -7.02 11.46
CA GLY A 124 3.28 -7.42 12.72
C GLY A 124 3.89 -6.23 13.46
N SER A 125 4.54 -6.51 14.57
CA SER A 125 5.30 -5.51 15.36
C SER A 125 6.42 -4.84 14.56
N ASN A 126 6.87 -5.47 13.49
CA ASN A 126 7.93 -5.01 12.59
C ASN A 126 7.44 -4.12 11.43
N SER A 127 6.23 -3.61 11.51
CA SER A 127 5.67 -2.75 10.46
C SER A 127 5.33 -1.36 10.98
N GLY A 128 5.47 -0.36 10.11
CA GLY A 128 5.10 1.02 10.38
C GLY A 128 4.47 1.67 9.15
N MET A 129 3.62 2.66 9.39
CA MET A 129 2.96 3.43 8.36
C MET A 129 3.05 4.91 8.70
N ILE A 130 3.53 5.69 7.76
CA ILE A 130 3.55 7.15 7.85
C ILE A 130 2.61 7.69 6.75
N ARG A 131 1.64 8.47 7.14
CA ARG A 131 0.76 9.17 6.20
C ARG A 131 1.12 10.64 6.19
N VAL A 132 1.40 11.16 5.01
CA VAL A 132 1.70 12.57 4.77
C VAL A 132 0.51 13.18 4.08
N LEU A 133 -0.07 14.20 4.69
CA LEU A 133 -1.07 15.07 4.08
C LEU A 133 -0.36 16.29 3.54
N LEU A 134 -0.57 16.57 2.27
CA LEU A 134 0.01 17.69 1.57
C LEU A 134 -0.92 18.91 1.67
N SER A 135 -0.35 20.08 1.51
CA SER A 135 -1.10 21.35 1.39
C SER A 135 -1.88 21.39 0.07
N ASP A 136 -2.67 22.45 -0.14
CA ASP A 136 -3.42 22.65 -1.36
C ASP A 136 -2.52 22.58 -2.62
N SER A 137 -3.04 22.00 -3.69
CA SER A 137 -2.28 21.74 -4.92
C SER A 137 -1.68 22.98 -5.55
N ASN A 138 -2.30 24.15 -5.36
CA ASN A 138 -1.81 25.45 -5.87
C ASN A 138 -0.61 26.01 -5.10
N ALA A 139 -0.36 25.51 -3.88
CA ALA A 139 0.68 26.01 -2.98
C ALA A 139 1.92 25.10 -2.92
N ARG A 140 1.95 24.02 -3.66
CA ARG A 140 2.99 22.99 -3.60
C ARG A 140 3.34 22.40 -4.96
N ARG A 141 4.43 21.67 -5.03
CA ARG A 141 4.74 20.77 -6.16
C ARG A 141 3.65 19.71 -6.31
N SER A 142 3.47 19.17 -7.52
CA SER A 142 2.55 18.05 -7.72
C SER A 142 2.90 16.87 -6.81
N GLN A 143 1.90 16.12 -6.37
CA GLN A 143 2.10 14.92 -5.55
C GLN A 143 3.07 13.94 -6.20
N GLN A 144 2.97 13.74 -7.53
CA GLN A 144 3.86 12.89 -8.28
C GLN A 144 5.32 13.35 -8.18
N ALA A 145 5.59 14.65 -8.37
CA ALA A 145 6.94 15.19 -8.26
C ALA A 145 7.54 15.04 -6.85
N ILE A 146 6.71 15.15 -5.81
CA ILE A 146 7.15 14.93 -4.42
C ILE A 146 7.48 13.44 -4.23
N VAL A 147 6.63 12.53 -4.72
CA VAL A 147 6.85 11.09 -4.62
C VAL A 147 8.11 10.66 -5.37
N ASP A 148 8.31 11.12 -6.60
CA ASP A 148 9.48 10.80 -7.42
C ASP A 148 10.80 11.26 -6.76
N ALA A 149 10.77 12.41 -6.10
CA ALA A 149 11.92 12.92 -5.35
C ALA A 149 12.18 12.16 -4.03
N LEU A 150 11.11 11.70 -3.38
CA LEU A 150 11.18 11.07 -2.06
C LEU A 150 11.46 9.56 -2.16
N GLN A 151 10.90 8.86 -3.13
CA GLN A 151 10.99 7.40 -3.32
C GLN A 151 12.42 6.87 -3.28
N PRO A 152 13.39 7.39 -4.06
CA PRO A 152 14.76 6.87 -4.06
C PRO A 152 15.47 7.09 -2.73
N LYS A 153 15.13 8.17 -2.01
CA LYS A 153 15.71 8.50 -0.72
C LYS A 153 15.16 7.60 0.39
N VAL A 154 13.84 7.40 0.42
CA VAL A 154 13.15 6.52 1.36
C VAL A 154 13.58 5.06 1.17
N LYS A 155 13.75 4.62 -0.08
CA LYS A 155 14.20 3.25 -0.40
C LYS A 155 15.62 2.96 0.12
N LYS A 156 16.48 4.00 0.18
CA LYS A 156 17.86 3.90 0.70
C LYS A 156 17.96 4.12 2.21
N PHE A 157 16.87 4.51 2.86
CA PHE A 157 16.89 4.78 4.30
C PHE A 157 17.16 3.49 5.08
N PRO A 158 18.20 3.46 5.93
CA PRO A 158 18.62 2.22 6.60
C PRO A 158 17.62 1.81 7.70
N GLY A 159 17.59 0.51 8.01
CA GLY A 159 16.86 -0.03 9.16
C GLY A 159 15.58 -0.78 8.80
N ALA A 160 14.83 -0.35 7.79
CA ALA A 160 13.65 -1.07 7.30
C ALA A 160 13.45 -0.86 5.80
N LYS A 161 12.80 -1.81 5.15
CA LYS A 161 12.37 -1.67 3.76
C LYS A 161 11.19 -0.71 3.71
N SER A 162 11.40 0.45 3.12
CA SER A 162 10.42 1.52 3.05
C SER A 162 10.06 1.86 1.61
N ILE A 163 8.78 2.07 1.35
CA ILE A 163 8.24 2.43 0.04
C ILE A 163 7.21 3.55 0.18
N VAL A 164 7.21 4.48 -0.77
CA VAL A 164 6.19 5.52 -0.88
C VAL A 164 5.07 5.00 -1.78
N ILE A 165 3.84 5.09 -1.32
CA ILE A 165 2.65 4.59 -2.01
C ILE A 165 1.69 5.76 -2.20
N GLN A 166 1.30 6.00 -3.44
CA GLN A 166 0.16 6.84 -3.76
C GLN A 166 -1.11 5.99 -3.71
N GLU A 167 -2.15 6.47 -3.08
CA GLU A 167 -3.41 5.75 -3.06
C GLU A 167 -4.07 5.87 -4.43
N PRO A 168 -4.43 4.73 -5.06
CA PRO A 168 -5.06 4.75 -6.37
C PRO A 168 -6.43 5.41 -6.30
N THR A 169 -6.83 6.07 -7.39
CA THR A 169 -8.13 6.75 -7.52
C THR A 169 -9.29 5.78 -7.33
N LEU A 170 -9.17 4.58 -7.88
CA LEU A 170 -10.13 3.51 -7.72
C LEU A 170 -9.52 2.41 -6.85
N GLN A 171 -10.17 2.12 -5.73
CA GLN A 171 -9.80 0.97 -4.90
C GLN A 171 -10.46 -0.29 -5.48
N THR A 172 -9.73 -1.07 -6.21
CA THR A 172 -10.19 -2.33 -6.85
C THR A 172 -10.31 -3.49 -5.86
N GLY A 173 -10.82 -3.27 -4.67
CA GLY A 173 -11.22 -4.35 -3.75
C GLY A 173 -10.16 -5.35 -3.30
N GLN A 174 -8.92 -5.25 -3.74
CA GLN A 174 -7.85 -6.16 -3.31
C GLN A 174 -7.39 -5.82 -1.89
N ARG A 175 -8.07 -6.40 -0.92
CA ARG A 175 -7.76 -6.36 0.52
C ARG A 175 -6.56 -7.23 0.88
N GLY A 176 -5.54 -7.30 0.07
CA GLY A 176 -4.43 -8.20 0.37
C GLY A 176 -3.07 -7.62 0.01
N GLY A 177 -2.27 -7.31 1.02
CA GLY A 177 -0.83 -7.19 0.86
C GLY A 177 -0.29 -5.82 0.50
N GLY A 178 0.03 -5.01 1.51
CA GLY A 178 1.04 -3.96 1.41
C GLY A 178 0.76 -2.76 0.48
N GLY A 179 -0.38 -2.70 -0.19
CA GLY A 179 -0.73 -1.59 -1.07
C GLY A 179 -0.02 -1.61 -2.43
N LEU A 180 0.53 -2.74 -2.85
CA LEU A 180 1.09 -2.92 -4.19
C LEU A 180 -0.05 -3.17 -5.21
N PRO A 181 0.04 -2.60 -6.43
CA PRO A 181 -1.04 -2.63 -7.41
C PRO A 181 -1.30 -4.02 -8.02
N VAL A 182 -0.32 -4.92 -7.95
CA VAL A 182 -0.42 -6.28 -8.50
C VAL A 182 -0.22 -7.28 -7.38
N ALA A 183 -1.17 -8.18 -7.20
CA ALA A 183 -1.11 -9.27 -6.22
C ALA A 183 -1.24 -10.63 -6.91
N PHE A 184 -0.31 -11.53 -6.60
CA PHE A 184 -0.38 -12.93 -7.02
C PHE A 184 -0.69 -13.81 -5.82
N VAL A 185 -1.64 -14.72 -5.98
CA VAL A 185 -1.95 -15.74 -4.98
C VAL A 185 -1.30 -17.05 -5.40
N VAL A 186 -0.32 -17.49 -4.62
CA VAL A 186 0.33 -18.79 -4.85
C VAL A 186 -0.26 -19.82 -3.89
N GLN A 187 -0.80 -20.88 -4.43
CA GLN A 187 -1.38 -21.98 -3.65
C GLN A 187 -0.52 -23.24 -3.78
N GLY A 188 -0.41 -23.97 -2.71
CA GLY A 188 0.33 -25.23 -2.68
C GLY A 188 -0.31 -26.26 -1.76
N PRO A 189 -0.08 -27.57 -2.00
CA PRO A 189 -0.74 -28.65 -1.25
C PRO A 189 -0.26 -28.75 0.20
N ASN A 190 0.96 -28.29 0.50
CA ASN A 190 1.50 -28.25 1.84
C ASN A 190 2.48 -27.08 2.03
N PHE A 191 2.67 -26.71 3.28
CA PHE A 191 3.47 -25.59 3.70
C PHE A 191 4.97 -25.76 3.40
N GLU A 192 5.50 -26.97 3.54
CA GLU A 192 6.91 -27.26 3.27
C GLU A 192 7.28 -27.07 1.81
N LYS A 193 6.37 -27.42 0.90
CA LYS A 193 6.57 -27.19 -0.54
C LYS A 193 6.60 -25.68 -0.86
N LEU A 194 5.69 -24.91 -0.25
CA LEU A 194 5.68 -23.47 -0.38
C LEU A 194 6.99 -22.85 0.16
N LYS A 195 7.46 -23.29 1.33
CA LYS A 195 8.71 -22.84 1.94
C LYS A 195 9.92 -23.01 1.02
N LYS A 196 9.99 -24.12 0.29
CA LYS A 196 11.08 -24.39 -0.67
C LYS A 196 10.95 -23.60 -1.96
N MET A 197 9.75 -23.40 -2.47
CA MET A 197 9.52 -22.77 -3.77
C MET A 197 9.52 -21.25 -3.72
N MET A 198 9.03 -20.65 -2.63
CA MET A 198 8.87 -19.20 -2.56
C MET A 198 10.17 -18.40 -2.69
N PRO A 199 11.31 -18.81 -2.08
CA PRO A 199 12.58 -18.09 -2.27
C PRO A 199 13.02 -18.06 -3.73
N GLN A 200 12.86 -19.16 -4.46
CA GLN A 200 13.23 -19.27 -5.89
C GLN A 200 12.32 -18.41 -6.76
N PHE A 201 11.01 -18.42 -6.46
CA PHE A 201 10.05 -17.55 -7.14
C PHE A 201 10.40 -16.07 -6.93
N MET A 202 10.63 -15.68 -5.68
CA MET A 202 10.98 -14.28 -5.33
C MET A 202 12.31 -13.84 -5.93
N ALA A 203 13.29 -14.73 -6.06
CA ALA A 203 14.54 -14.43 -6.77
C ALA A 203 14.26 -14.04 -8.23
N LYS A 204 13.49 -14.87 -8.95
CA LYS A 204 13.10 -14.59 -10.35
C LYS A 204 12.31 -13.29 -10.52
N VAL A 205 11.43 -12.97 -9.55
CA VAL A 205 10.67 -11.72 -9.58
C VAL A 205 11.58 -10.51 -9.38
N ARG A 206 12.56 -10.60 -8.46
CA ARG A 206 13.53 -9.51 -8.22
C ARG A 206 14.47 -9.27 -9.41
N ASP A 207 14.86 -10.35 -10.12
CA ASP A 207 15.73 -10.26 -11.29
C ASP A 207 15.00 -9.70 -12.52
N SER A 208 13.67 -9.64 -12.48
CA SER A 208 12.87 -9.10 -13.57
C SER A 208 12.85 -7.57 -13.54
N PRO A 209 13.24 -6.89 -14.63
CA PRO A 209 13.21 -5.42 -14.70
C PRO A 209 11.79 -4.84 -14.73
N LYS A 210 10.77 -5.70 -14.81
CA LYS A 210 9.35 -5.29 -14.84
C LYS A 210 8.79 -4.94 -13.46
N PHE A 211 9.46 -5.36 -12.39
CA PHE A 211 9.00 -5.14 -11.01
C PHE A 211 10.03 -4.30 -10.24
N GLU A 212 9.65 -3.09 -9.90
CA GLU A 212 10.49 -2.22 -9.07
C GLU A 212 10.51 -2.64 -7.59
N VAL A 213 9.34 -3.06 -7.10
CA VAL A 213 9.15 -3.50 -5.71
C VAL A 213 8.37 -4.81 -5.70
N SER A 214 8.87 -5.77 -4.95
CA SER A 214 8.18 -7.05 -4.69
C SER A 214 8.25 -7.41 -3.22
N ASP A 215 7.15 -7.93 -2.69
CA ASP A 215 7.07 -8.42 -1.32
C ASP A 215 6.21 -9.69 -1.24
N ILE A 216 6.34 -10.44 -0.16
CA ILE A 216 5.60 -11.65 0.12
C ILE A 216 5.02 -11.61 1.54
N ASN A 217 3.78 -12.00 1.69
CA ASN A 217 3.12 -12.05 3.00
C ASN A 217 3.60 -13.20 3.87
N LEU A 218 3.97 -14.33 3.24
CA LEU A 218 4.42 -15.52 3.95
C LEU A 218 5.93 -15.46 4.17
N LYS A 219 6.34 -15.12 5.37
CA LYS A 219 7.75 -15.07 5.79
C LYS A 219 8.04 -16.20 6.75
N PHE A 220 9.15 -16.91 6.51
CA PHE A 220 9.54 -18.10 7.27
C PHE A 220 10.71 -17.82 8.25
N THR A 221 11.10 -16.57 8.39
CA THR A 221 12.27 -16.14 9.14
C THR A 221 11.94 -15.56 10.52
N LYS A 222 10.64 -15.53 10.90
CA LYS A 222 10.22 -15.03 12.19
C LYS A 222 10.75 -15.98 13.29
N PRO A 223 11.54 -15.49 14.25
CA PRO A 223 11.97 -16.31 15.37
C PRO A 223 10.76 -16.67 16.24
N GLU A 224 10.69 -17.94 16.61
CA GLU A 224 9.62 -18.48 17.47
C GLU A 224 10.24 -19.18 18.66
N LEU A 225 9.64 -19.00 19.82
CA LEU A 225 9.96 -19.75 21.03
C LEU A 225 8.99 -20.92 21.16
N ARG A 226 9.53 -22.14 21.07
CA ARG A 226 8.77 -23.36 21.30
C ARG A 226 8.97 -23.81 22.74
N LEU A 227 7.88 -23.89 23.47
CA LEU A 227 7.88 -24.38 24.84
C LEU A 227 7.44 -25.86 24.84
N GLU A 228 8.29 -26.73 25.38
CA GLU A 228 8.00 -28.14 25.56
C GLU A 228 7.87 -28.45 27.05
N ILE A 229 6.69 -28.90 27.47
CA ILE A 229 6.40 -29.23 28.87
C ILE A 229 6.70 -30.70 29.10
N ASP A 230 7.63 -30.97 30.02
CA ASP A 230 7.88 -32.32 30.51
C ASP A 230 6.72 -32.78 31.41
N ARG A 231 5.84 -33.56 30.82
CA ARG A 231 4.60 -34.04 31.46
C ARG A 231 4.87 -34.99 32.63
N ALA A 232 5.90 -35.82 32.52
CA ALA A 232 6.27 -36.78 33.59
C ALA A 232 6.80 -36.03 34.81
N LYS A 233 7.69 -35.06 34.60
CA LYS A 233 8.20 -34.20 35.65
C LYS A 233 7.10 -33.37 36.32
N ALA A 234 6.19 -32.78 35.53
CA ALA A 234 5.06 -32.01 36.06
C ALA A 234 4.17 -32.88 36.95
N GLN A 235 3.84 -34.11 36.51
CA GLN A 235 3.05 -35.04 37.29
C GLN A 235 3.74 -35.45 38.61
N ASN A 236 5.04 -35.75 38.58
CA ASN A 236 5.82 -36.11 39.76
C ASN A 236 5.88 -34.96 40.79
N LEU A 237 5.92 -33.72 40.32
CA LEU A 237 5.90 -32.52 41.15
C LEU A 237 4.50 -32.10 41.60
N GLY A 238 3.45 -32.78 41.14
CA GLY A 238 2.06 -32.48 41.46
C GLY A 238 1.57 -31.17 40.79
N VAL A 239 2.15 -30.81 39.65
CA VAL A 239 1.82 -29.57 38.89
C VAL A 239 0.89 -29.92 37.75
N SER A 240 -0.23 -29.19 37.64
CA SER A 240 -1.13 -29.30 36.53
C SER A 240 -0.59 -28.62 35.27
N ILE A 241 -0.67 -29.28 34.12
CA ILE A 241 -0.31 -28.66 32.82
C ILE A 241 -1.18 -27.45 32.52
N GLN A 242 -2.44 -27.46 32.99
CA GLN A 242 -3.36 -26.33 32.83
C GLN A 242 -2.86 -25.11 33.61
N ASP A 243 -2.35 -25.32 34.83
CA ASP A 243 -1.81 -24.21 35.64
C ASP A 243 -0.51 -23.63 35.06
N VAL A 244 0.33 -24.49 34.46
CA VAL A 244 1.51 -24.05 33.69
C VAL A 244 1.07 -23.19 32.53
N ALA A 245 0.11 -23.64 31.73
CA ALA A 245 -0.39 -22.90 30.57
C ALA A 245 -1.04 -21.57 30.97
N GLN A 246 -1.82 -21.53 32.05
CA GLN A 246 -2.42 -20.30 32.57
C GLN A 246 -1.36 -19.30 33.08
N THR A 247 -0.34 -19.80 33.77
CA THR A 247 0.78 -18.96 34.27
C THR A 247 1.55 -18.34 33.09
N LEU A 248 1.85 -19.14 32.07
CA LEU A 248 2.50 -18.65 30.85
C LEU A 248 1.62 -17.63 30.11
N GLN A 249 0.32 -17.90 30.01
CA GLN A 249 -0.63 -16.95 29.40
C GLN A 249 -0.66 -15.63 30.16
N LEU A 250 -0.76 -15.69 31.51
CA LEU A 250 -0.76 -14.50 32.35
C LEU A 250 0.54 -13.71 32.22
N GLY A 251 1.68 -14.41 32.23
CA GLY A 251 2.99 -13.79 32.14
C GLY A 251 3.26 -13.13 30.80
N LEU A 252 3.00 -13.85 29.71
CA LEU A 252 3.42 -13.45 28.35
C LEU A 252 2.36 -12.67 27.59
N SER A 253 1.10 -13.14 27.61
CA SER A 253 0.02 -12.59 26.76
C SER A 253 -0.93 -11.64 27.51
N GLY A 254 -0.91 -11.70 28.84
CA GLY A 254 -1.89 -11.03 29.68
C GLY A 254 -3.20 -11.82 29.79
N ARG A 255 -3.88 -11.64 30.93
CA ARG A 255 -5.17 -12.26 31.22
C ARG A 255 -6.16 -11.23 31.72
N ARG A 256 -7.38 -11.31 31.21
CA ARG A 256 -8.50 -10.54 31.74
C ARG A 256 -8.98 -11.17 33.05
N PHE A 257 -8.98 -10.37 34.11
CA PHE A 257 -9.45 -10.77 35.43
C PHE A 257 -10.92 -10.43 35.68
N GLY A 258 -11.42 -9.39 35.04
CA GLY A 258 -12.78 -8.93 35.23
C GLY A 258 -13.06 -7.63 34.50
N TYR A 259 -14.14 -7.01 34.91
CA TYR A 259 -14.59 -5.69 34.43
C TYR A 259 -14.91 -4.78 35.60
N PHE A 260 -14.77 -3.49 35.41
CA PHE A 260 -15.33 -2.48 36.28
C PHE A 260 -16.09 -1.43 35.47
N ILE A 261 -17.03 -0.76 36.12
CA ILE A 261 -17.84 0.29 35.49
C ILE A 261 -17.39 1.63 36.04
N MET A 262 -17.10 2.57 35.16
CA MET A 262 -16.76 3.95 35.47
C MET A 262 -17.42 4.87 34.45
N ASP A 263 -18.12 5.91 34.90
CA ASP A 263 -18.84 6.88 34.05
C ASP A 263 -19.76 6.21 33.03
N GLY A 264 -20.49 5.16 33.45
CA GLY A 264 -21.45 4.44 32.59
C GLY A 264 -20.80 3.57 31.50
N LYS A 265 -19.47 3.43 31.49
CA LYS A 265 -18.72 2.58 30.56
C LYS A 265 -18.07 1.41 31.27
N GLN A 266 -18.04 0.27 30.59
CA GLN A 266 -17.40 -0.94 31.10
C GLN A 266 -15.95 -1.04 30.64
N TYR A 267 -15.04 -1.19 31.58
CA TYR A 267 -13.60 -1.34 31.35
C TYR A 267 -13.11 -2.73 31.76
N GLN A 268 -12.14 -3.25 31.02
CA GLN A 268 -11.53 -4.54 31.31
C GLN A 268 -10.34 -4.36 32.26
N VAL A 269 -10.22 -5.27 33.23
CA VAL A 269 -9.03 -5.38 34.08
C VAL A 269 -8.14 -6.46 33.47
N ILE A 270 -7.01 -6.06 32.93
CA ILE A 270 -6.02 -6.98 32.31
C ILE A 270 -4.76 -6.98 33.17
N GLY A 271 -4.37 -8.15 33.67
CA GLY A 271 -3.11 -8.35 34.36
C GLY A 271 -2.06 -8.93 33.43
N GLN A 272 -0.84 -8.44 33.55
CA GLN A 272 0.29 -8.87 32.76
C GLN A 272 1.58 -8.59 33.53
N ILE A 273 2.62 -9.43 33.33
CA ILE A 273 3.95 -9.16 33.89
C ILE A 273 4.56 -7.94 33.22
N ASN A 274 5.28 -7.14 34.00
CA ASN A 274 5.97 -5.96 33.46
C ASN A 274 6.90 -6.38 32.33
N ARG A 275 6.95 -5.54 31.28
CA ARG A 275 7.73 -5.80 30.07
C ARG A 275 9.22 -6.04 30.35
N SER A 276 9.81 -5.35 31.33
CA SER A 276 11.20 -5.53 31.71
C SER A 276 11.53 -6.93 32.26
N LEU A 277 10.52 -7.66 32.75
CA LEU A 277 10.64 -9.01 33.33
C LEU A 277 10.20 -10.11 32.35
N ARG A 278 10.06 -9.82 31.07
CA ARG A 278 9.69 -10.77 30.01
C ARG A 278 10.36 -10.44 28.65
N ASN A 279 11.56 -9.90 28.69
CA ASN A 279 12.33 -9.54 27.51
C ASN A 279 13.24 -10.68 27.03
N ASP A 280 13.63 -11.57 27.91
CA ASP A 280 14.55 -12.68 27.65
C ASP A 280 13.88 -14.03 27.87
N VAL A 281 14.36 -15.06 27.17
CA VAL A 281 13.92 -16.45 27.37
C VAL A 281 14.17 -16.90 28.80
N ASN A 282 15.25 -16.41 29.45
CA ASN A 282 15.57 -16.72 30.82
C ASN A 282 14.57 -16.15 31.85
N ASP A 283 13.82 -15.11 31.48
CA ASP A 283 12.78 -14.54 32.35
C ASP A 283 11.65 -15.55 32.64
N LEU A 284 11.45 -16.55 31.76
CA LEU A 284 10.50 -17.64 31.98
C LEU A 284 10.85 -18.44 33.27
N LYS A 285 12.14 -18.55 33.61
CA LYS A 285 12.60 -19.21 34.84
C LYS A 285 12.20 -18.46 36.10
N SER A 286 11.78 -17.21 35.98
CA SER A 286 11.27 -16.44 37.14
C SER A 286 9.79 -16.73 37.45
N LEU A 287 9.13 -17.52 36.63
CA LEU A 287 7.73 -17.89 36.80
C LEU A 287 7.61 -19.10 37.70
N TYR A 288 6.61 -19.08 38.59
CA TYR A 288 6.31 -20.15 39.52
C TYR A 288 4.86 -20.60 39.37
N VAL A 289 4.64 -21.89 39.53
CA VAL A 289 3.32 -22.51 39.53
C VAL A 289 3.10 -23.24 40.85
N LYS A 290 1.89 -23.17 41.38
CA LYS A 290 1.53 -23.93 42.58
C LYS A 290 1.29 -25.38 42.23
N ASN A 291 1.86 -26.29 43.05
CA ASN A 291 1.51 -27.70 43.00
C ASN A 291 0.24 -28.00 43.80
N ASN A 292 -0.20 -29.25 43.79
CA ASN A 292 -1.38 -29.72 44.55
C ASN A 292 -1.23 -29.65 46.08
N ARG A 293 0.01 -29.42 46.60
CA ARG A 293 0.33 -29.23 48.02
C ARG A 293 0.43 -27.75 48.42
N GLY A 294 0.37 -26.85 47.43
CA GLY A 294 0.51 -25.41 47.65
C GLY A 294 1.94 -24.87 47.52
N ASP A 295 2.94 -25.73 47.24
CA ASP A 295 4.32 -25.31 47.08
C ASP A 295 4.52 -24.61 45.73
N LEU A 296 5.42 -23.66 45.67
CA LEU A 296 5.79 -22.94 44.46
C LEU A 296 6.90 -23.68 43.70
N ILE A 297 6.58 -24.16 42.52
CA ILE A 297 7.52 -24.87 41.64
C ILE A 297 7.92 -23.91 40.52
N GLN A 298 9.19 -23.74 40.29
CA GLN A 298 9.78 -22.93 39.21
C GLN A 298 9.55 -23.61 37.85
N LEU A 299 9.19 -22.85 36.83
CA LEU A 299 9.01 -23.30 35.46
C LEU A 299 10.31 -23.56 34.72
#